data_018b4bd8dc72479ced0fe3f2334ebbc0
#
_entry.id   018b4bd8dc72479ced0fe3f2334ebbc0
#
_cell.length_a   1.000
_cell.length_b   1.000
_cell.length_c   1.000
_cell.angle_alpha   90.00
_cell.angle_beta   90.00
_cell.angle_gamma   90.00
#
_symmetry.space_group_name_H-M   'P 1'
#
loop_
_entity.id
_entity.type
_entity.pdbx_description
1 polymer ?
#
loop_
_entity_poly.entity_id
_entity_poly.type
_entity_poly.pdbx_seq_one_letter_code
_entity_poly.pdbx_strand_id
1 'polypeptide(L)'
;YDGRNKEPITLPAKFPLLLAQGAEGIAVGLSSKVLPHNFNELCDAAVHYLKGEPFTIYPDFPTGGAIDVGKYNDGQRGGVLKVRAKIDKLDNKTLVITEIPFSKTTGSLIDSITKAVEKGKIKARKIEDVTSANVEILVHLAPGTSSDKTMDALYAFSDCEINISPNCCVIEDNKPCFLTVSDVLRHSVD
;
A
#
# COMPACT_ATOMS: atom_id res chain seq x y z
N TYR A 1 13.14 -33.66 -1.63
CA TYR A 1 12.66 -34.43 -0.46
C TYR A 1 13.43 -35.74 -0.28
N ASP A 2 13.67 -36.42 -1.35
CA ASP A 2 14.33 -37.73 -1.34
C ASP A 2 15.72 -37.73 -1.99
N GLY A 3 16.24 -36.58 -2.38
CA GLY A 3 17.53 -36.39 -3.04
C GLY A 3 17.60 -36.87 -4.49
N ARG A 4 16.50 -37.35 -5.07
CA ARG A 4 16.47 -37.86 -6.46
C ARG A 4 16.34 -36.77 -7.49
N ASN A 5 15.64 -35.71 -7.16
CA ASN A 5 15.39 -34.56 -8.05
C ASN A 5 16.01 -33.29 -7.48
N LYS A 6 16.52 -32.44 -8.35
CA LYS A 6 17.01 -31.12 -7.99
C LYS A 6 15.93 -30.08 -8.34
N GLU A 7 15.63 -29.23 -7.40
CA GLU A 7 14.74 -28.09 -7.61
C GLU A 7 15.56 -26.80 -7.70
N PRO A 8 15.15 -25.83 -8.53
CA PRO A 8 15.82 -24.53 -8.56
C PRO A 8 15.58 -23.79 -7.25
N ILE A 9 16.61 -23.17 -6.70
CA ILE A 9 16.50 -22.30 -5.52
C ILE A 9 15.85 -20.98 -5.91
N THR A 10 16.18 -20.49 -7.11
CA THR A 10 15.60 -19.25 -7.68
C THR A 10 15.25 -19.50 -9.14
N LEU A 11 14.19 -18.83 -9.60
CA LEU A 11 13.81 -18.84 -11.01
C LEU A 11 14.18 -17.49 -11.63
N PRO A 12 14.87 -17.46 -12.77
CA PRO A 12 15.17 -16.21 -13.46
C PRO A 12 13.89 -15.59 -14.01
N ALA A 13 13.74 -14.29 -13.85
CA ALA A 13 12.65 -13.51 -14.42
C ALA A 13 13.23 -12.43 -15.34
N LYS A 14 12.65 -12.25 -16.52
CA LYS A 14 13.04 -11.21 -17.49
C LYS A 14 12.36 -9.86 -17.22
N PHE A 15 11.78 -9.71 -16.06
CA PHE A 15 10.99 -8.55 -15.67
C PHE A 15 11.17 -8.33 -14.15
N PRO A 16 11.17 -7.11 -13.65
CA PRO A 16 11.33 -6.83 -12.21
C PRO A 16 10.10 -7.28 -11.39
N LEU A 17 9.88 -8.58 -11.31
CA LEU A 17 8.72 -9.21 -10.68
C LEU A 17 8.63 -8.85 -9.19
N LEU A 18 9.77 -8.72 -8.51
CA LEU A 18 9.82 -8.31 -7.10
C LEU A 18 9.13 -6.95 -6.89
N LEU A 19 9.37 -5.98 -7.76
CA LEU A 19 8.76 -4.66 -7.68
C LEU A 19 7.29 -4.68 -8.13
N ALA A 20 6.93 -5.51 -9.09
CA ALA A 20 5.55 -5.62 -9.56
C ALA A 20 4.61 -6.19 -8.48
N GLN A 21 5.02 -7.23 -7.80
CA GLN A 21 4.21 -7.91 -6.79
C GLN A 21 4.44 -7.38 -5.37
N GLY A 22 5.63 -6.83 -5.12
CA GLY A 22 6.10 -6.58 -3.77
C GLY A 22 6.46 -7.87 -3.03
N ALA A 23 7.10 -7.73 -1.89
CA ALA A 23 7.42 -8.84 -1.00
C ALA A 23 7.54 -8.36 0.44
N GLU A 24 7.13 -9.18 1.37
CA GLU A 24 7.30 -8.93 2.80
C GLU A 24 7.81 -10.20 3.47
N GLY A 25 8.85 -10.06 4.29
CA GLY A 25 9.44 -11.18 5.01
C GLY A 25 10.18 -10.72 6.24
N ILE A 26 10.20 -11.58 7.26
CA ILE A 26 10.87 -11.37 8.53
C ILE A 26 11.84 -12.52 8.76
N ALA A 27 13.08 -12.17 9.06
CA ALA A 27 14.12 -13.12 9.45
C ALA A 27 14.76 -12.67 10.77
N VAL A 28 15.65 -13.46 11.30
CA VAL A 28 16.38 -13.10 12.53
C VAL A 28 17.29 -11.91 12.25
N GLY A 29 17.00 -10.79 12.90
CA GLY A 29 17.76 -9.54 12.74
C GLY A 29 17.55 -8.76 11.45
N LEU A 30 16.75 -9.29 10.51
CA LEU A 30 16.49 -8.68 9.21
C LEU A 30 15.00 -8.72 8.88
N SER A 31 14.53 -7.71 8.16
CA SER A 31 13.20 -7.71 7.57
C SER A 31 13.25 -7.06 6.19
N SER A 32 12.36 -7.49 5.31
CA SER A 32 12.18 -6.86 4.00
C SER A 32 10.72 -6.48 3.84
N LYS A 33 10.47 -5.30 3.30
CA LYS A 33 9.15 -4.82 2.91
C LYS A 33 9.26 -4.01 1.64
N VAL A 34 9.08 -4.70 0.53
CA VAL A 34 9.03 -4.12 -0.82
C VAL A 34 7.58 -3.97 -1.22
N LEU A 35 7.15 -2.75 -1.51
CA LEU A 35 5.79 -2.46 -1.89
C LEU A 35 5.54 -2.76 -3.37
N PRO A 36 4.32 -3.14 -3.77
CA PRO A 36 3.99 -3.39 -5.17
C PRO A 36 4.01 -2.11 -6.01
N HIS A 37 4.25 -2.26 -7.30
CA HIS A 37 4.29 -1.17 -8.27
C HIS A 37 3.45 -1.52 -9.50
N ASN A 38 3.05 -0.49 -10.24
CA ASN A 38 2.33 -0.65 -11.49
C ASN A 38 3.22 -1.27 -12.57
N PHE A 39 2.72 -2.31 -13.23
CA PHE A 39 3.45 -3.02 -14.29
C PHE A 39 3.86 -2.12 -15.44
N ASN A 40 2.96 -1.27 -15.93
CA ASN A 40 3.24 -0.38 -17.06
C ASN A 40 4.29 0.68 -16.68
N GLU A 41 4.18 1.25 -15.49
CA GLU A 41 5.17 2.21 -14.98
C GLU A 41 6.56 1.59 -14.80
N LEU A 42 6.63 0.32 -14.38
CA LEU A 42 7.90 -0.42 -14.31
C LEU A 42 8.50 -0.65 -15.69
N CYS A 43 7.69 -1.01 -16.68
CA CYS A 43 8.16 -1.15 -18.07
C CYS A 43 8.66 0.18 -18.63
N ASP A 44 7.93 1.26 -18.42
CA ASP A 44 8.34 2.60 -18.88
C ASP A 44 9.64 3.03 -18.21
N ALA A 45 9.78 2.81 -16.89
CA ALA A 45 11.01 3.11 -16.18
C ALA A 45 12.21 2.28 -16.67
N ALA A 46 12.01 1.00 -16.99
CA ALA A 46 13.02 0.14 -17.58
C ALA A 46 13.47 0.66 -18.96
N VAL A 47 12.54 1.11 -19.80
CA VAL A 47 12.85 1.71 -21.10
C VAL A 47 13.64 3.02 -20.95
N HIS A 48 13.24 3.89 -19.99
CA HIS A 48 13.97 5.13 -19.70
C HIS A 48 15.40 4.82 -19.23
N TYR A 49 15.56 3.85 -18.33
CA TYR A 49 16.87 3.42 -17.85
C TYR A 49 17.79 2.96 -19.01
N LEU A 50 17.28 2.08 -19.89
CA LEU A 50 18.02 1.57 -21.04
C LEU A 50 18.40 2.66 -22.06
N LYS A 51 17.65 3.75 -22.12
CA LYS A 51 17.98 4.94 -22.93
C LYS A 51 18.94 5.90 -22.24
N GLY A 52 19.32 5.64 -20.98
CA GLY A 52 20.12 6.55 -20.17
C GLY A 52 19.35 7.78 -19.68
N GLU A 53 18.02 7.72 -19.66
CA GLU A 53 17.15 8.79 -19.19
C GLU A 53 16.81 8.61 -17.70
N PRO A 54 16.58 9.70 -16.95
CA PRO A 54 16.14 9.60 -15.57
C PRO A 54 14.72 9.00 -15.48
N PHE A 55 14.47 8.25 -14.41
CA PHE A 55 13.15 7.72 -14.11
C PHE A 55 12.83 7.84 -12.62
N THR A 56 11.56 7.87 -12.30
CA THR A 56 11.03 7.84 -10.93
C THR A 56 9.85 6.90 -10.89
N ILE A 57 9.82 6.00 -9.92
CA ILE A 57 8.71 5.06 -9.70
C ILE A 57 8.23 5.16 -8.25
N TYR A 58 6.93 5.07 -8.09
CA TYR A 58 6.28 5.05 -6.78
C TYR A 58 5.45 3.79 -6.63
N PRO A 59 5.24 3.31 -5.39
CA PRO A 59 4.32 2.20 -5.15
C PRO A 59 2.92 2.48 -5.69
N ASP A 60 2.29 1.43 -6.21
CA ASP A 60 0.91 1.44 -6.65
C ASP A 60 0.22 0.19 -6.11
N PHE A 61 -0.91 0.39 -5.45
CA PHE A 61 -1.58 -0.69 -4.73
C PHE A 61 -2.81 -1.19 -5.48
N PRO A 62 -3.00 -2.51 -5.59
CA PRO A 62 -4.18 -3.08 -6.24
C PRO A 62 -5.50 -2.71 -5.55
N THR A 63 -5.44 -2.31 -4.28
CA THR A 63 -6.61 -1.84 -3.52
C THR A 63 -6.97 -0.38 -3.79
N GLY A 64 -6.14 0.36 -4.55
CA GLY A 64 -6.34 1.79 -4.80
C GLY A 64 -5.97 2.65 -3.59
N GLY A 65 -6.62 3.80 -3.47
CA GLY A 65 -6.34 4.81 -2.46
C GLY A 65 -5.38 5.89 -2.95
N ALA A 66 -5.22 6.94 -2.15
CA ALA A 66 -4.28 8.02 -2.40
C ALA A 66 -3.00 7.82 -1.58
N ILE A 67 -1.85 8.14 -2.16
CA ILE A 67 -0.56 8.03 -1.49
C ILE A 67 0.15 9.38 -1.41
N ASP A 68 0.76 9.64 -0.26
CA ASP A 68 1.70 10.75 -0.08
C ASP A 68 3.11 10.18 -0.03
N VAL A 69 3.90 10.52 -1.03
CA VAL A 69 5.27 10.03 -1.23
C VAL A 69 6.35 11.00 -0.75
N GLY A 70 5.97 12.12 -0.14
CA GLY A 70 6.91 13.18 0.26
C GLY A 70 8.05 12.70 1.17
N LYS A 71 7.85 11.61 1.90
CA LYS A 71 8.85 10.99 2.79
C LYS A 71 9.18 9.54 2.42
N TYR A 72 8.86 9.13 1.20
CA TYR A 72 9.02 7.74 0.76
C TYR A 72 10.48 7.28 0.70
N ASN A 73 11.41 8.17 0.34
CA ASN A 73 12.85 7.90 0.25
C ASN A 73 13.21 6.67 -0.60
N ASP A 74 12.57 6.53 -1.77
CA ASP A 74 12.82 5.46 -2.76
C ASP A 74 12.85 4.05 -2.14
N GLY A 75 11.96 3.78 -1.20
CA GLY A 75 11.79 2.47 -0.56
C GLY A 75 12.84 2.10 0.48
N GLN A 76 13.75 2.99 0.83
CA GLN A 76 14.76 2.74 1.83
C GLN A 76 14.19 2.75 3.26
N ARG A 77 14.89 2.06 4.15
CA ARG A 77 14.58 2.08 5.58
C ARG A 77 14.58 3.50 6.14
N GLY A 78 13.57 3.83 6.93
CA GLY A 78 13.36 5.17 7.50
C GLY A 78 12.47 6.06 6.65
N GLY A 79 12.18 5.69 5.41
CA GLY A 79 11.13 6.29 4.61
C GLY A 79 9.73 5.95 5.14
N VAL A 80 8.76 6.78 4.85
CA VAL A 80 7.36 6.60 5.22
C VAL A 80 6.48 6.98 4.05
N LEU A 81 5.55 6.10 3.73
CA LEU A 81 4.49 6.31 2.77
C LEU A 81 3.18 6.46 3.51
N LYS A 82 2.43 7.52 3.26
CA LYS A 82 1.09 7.70 3.79
C LYS A 82 0.06 7.23 2.78
N VAL A 83 -0.84 6.35 3.20
CA VAL A 83 -1.90 5.81 2.35
C VAL A 83 -3.25 6.20 2.92
N ARG A 84 -4.12 6.76 2.08
CA ARG A 84 -5.48 7.19 2.42
C ARG A 84 -6.51 6.40 1.65
N ALA A 85 -7.58 6.03 2.34
CA ALA A 85 -8.80 5.54 1.70
C ALA A 85 -9.42 6.61 0.82
N LYS A 86 -10.09 6.19 -0.25
CA LYS A 86 -10.92 7.10 -1.04
C LYS A 86 -12.29 7.21 -0.40
N ILE A 87 -12.63 8.41 0.06
CA ILE A 87 -13.90 8.74 0.71
C ILE A 87 -14.58 9.82 -0.11
N ASP A 88 -15.79 9.53 -0.55
CA ASP A 88 -16.62 10.47 -1.30
C ASP A 88 -17.91 10.78 -0.52
N LYS A 89 -18.53 11.90 -0.82
CA LYS A 89 -19.86 12.26 -0.30
C LYS A 89 -20.92 11.67 -1.19
N LEU A 90 -21.70 10.73 -0.66
CA LEU A 90 -22.88 10.21 -1.36
C LEU A 90 -24.03 11.22 -1.28
N ASP A 91 -24.25 11.75 -0.08
CA ASP A 91 -25.21 12.82 0.20
C ASP A 91 -24.76 13.65 1.43
N ASN A 92 -25.60 14.59 1.88
CA ASN A 92 -25.29 15.44 3.05
C ASN A 92 -25.21 14.68 4.39
N LYS A 93 -25.62 13.41 4.43
CA LYS A 93 -25.70 12.58 5.64
C LYS A 93 -24.94 11.28 5.52
N THR A 94 -24.38 10.97 4.37
CA THR A 94 -23.71 9.71 4.11
C THR A 94 -22.40 9.90 3.36
N LEU A 95 -21.34 9.30 3.89
CA LEU A 95 -20.05 9.15 3.22
C LEU A 95 -19.91 7.73 2.69
N VAL A 96 -19.24 7.56 1.56
CA VAL A 96 -18.93 6.27 0.96
C VAL A 96 -17.42 6.10 0.85
N ILE A 97 -16.92 4.95 1.31
CA ILE A 97 -15.52 4.54 1.15
C ILE A 97 -15.48 3.52 0.03
N THR A 98 -14.80 3.86 -1.07
CA THR A 98 -14.72 3.03 -2.29
C THR A 98 -13.36 2.35 -2.48
N GLU A 99 -12.32 2.86 -1.86
CA GLU A 99 -10.98 2.29 -1.89
C GLU A 99 -10.41 2.28 -0.47
N ILE A 100 -9.86 1.14 -0.06
CA ILE A 100 -9.28 0.96 1.28
C ILE A 100 -7.76 1.03 1.23
N PRO A 101 -7.08 1.43 2.33
CA PRO A 101 -5.63 1.43 2.37
C PRO A 101 -5.04 0.03 2.19
N PHE A 102 -3.88 -0.05 1.56
CA PHE A 102 -3.15 -1.31 1.39
C PHE A 102 -2.91 -2.01 2.73
N SER A 103 -2.94 -3.33 2.74
CA SER A 103 -2.84 -4.20 3.93
C SER A 103 -4.05 -4.17 4.88
N LYS A 104 -5.09 -3.41 4.59
CA LYS A 104 -6.34 -3.42 5.36
C LYS A 104 -7.42 -4.19 4.62
N THR A 105 -8.33 -4.79 5.38
CA THR A 105 -9.55 -5.41 4.87
C THR A 105 -10.76 -4.54 5.18
N THR A 106 -11.87 -4.75 4.48
CA THR A 106 -13.13 -4.05 4.78
C THR A 106 -13.54 -4.25 6.23
N GLY A 107 -13.46 -5.47 6.75
CA GLY A 107 -13.76 -5.79 8.14
C GLY A 107 -12.88 -5.05 9.14
N SER A 108 -11.56 -5.06 8.94
CA SER A 108 -10.62 -4.38 9.83
C SER A 108 -10.80 -2.85 9.82
N LEU A 109 -11.16 -2.28 8.68
CA LEU A 109 -11.43 -0.86 8.56
C LEU A 109 -12.73 -0.48 9.28
N ILE A 110 -13.78 -1.26 9.11
CA ILE A 110 -15.07 -1.08 9.81
C ILE A 110 -14.86 -1.17 11.33
N ASP A 111 -14.11 -2.16 11.80
CA ASP A 111 -13.80 -2.30 13.23
C ASP A 111 -13.04 -1.10 13.78
N SER A 112 -12.08 -0.57 13.01
CA SER A 112 -11.33 0.64 13.37
C SER A 112 -12.25 1.87 13.47
N ILE A 113 -13.15 2.06 12.50
CA ILE A 113 -14.11 3.16 12.50
C ILE A 113 -15.10 3.00 13.68
N THR A 114 -15.59 1.81 13.92
CA THR A 114 -16.53 1.53 15.03
C THR A 114 -15.89 1.85 16.38
N LYS A 115 -14.65 1.43 16.61
CA LYS A 115 -13.90 1.77 17.82
C LYS A 115 -13.69 3.28 17.99
N ALA A 116 -13.49 4.00 16.90
CA ALA A 116 -13.34 5.47 16.94
C ALA A 116 -14.68 6.15 17.25
N VAL A 117 -15.81 5.61 16.77
CA VAL A 117 -17.15 6.09 17.11
C VAL A 117 -17.46 5.83 18.58
N GLU A 118 -17.18 4.65 19.11
CA GLU A 118 -17.36 4.29 20.52
C GLU A 118 -16.55 5.20 21.46
N LYS A 119 -15.35 5.58 21.04
CA LYS A 119 -14.50 6.54 21.76
C LYS A 119 -14.93 8.00 21.60
N GLY A 120 -16.01 8.26 20.87
CA GLY A 120 -16.54 9.61 20.64
C GLY A 120 -15.66 10.49 19.73
N LYS A 121 -14.69 9.90 19.00
CA LYS A 121 -13.81 10.64 18.08
C LYS A 121 -14.48 10.90 16.73
N ILE A 122 -15.36 10.02 16.30
CA ILE A 122 -16.14 10.12 15.07
C ILE A 122 -17.62 10.09 15.42
N LYS A 123 -18.39 11.01 14.83
CA LYS A 123 -19.83 11.11 15.03
C LYS A 123 -20.56 10.46 13.86
N ALA A 124 -20.69 9.16 13.91
CA ALA A 124 -21.45 8.37 12.95
C ALA A 124 -22.62 7.66 13.65
N ARG A 125 -23.74 7.53 12.96
CA ARG A 125 -24.94 6.82 13.43
C ARG A 125 -24.85 5.33 13.13
N LYS A 126 -24.40 4.97 11.93
CA LYS A 126 -24.35 3.60 11.43
C LYS A 126 -23.23 3.45 10.38
N ILE A 127 -22.65 2.29 10.33
CA ILE A 127 -21.68 1.89 9.32
C ILE A 127 -22.21 0.63 8.66
N GLU A 128 -22.32 0.63 7.33
CA GLU A 128 -22.81 -0.50 6.53
C GLU A 128 -21.76 -0.92 5.52
N ASP A 129 -21.50 -2.22 5.47
CA ASP A 129 -20.72 -2.85 4.42
C ASP A 129 -21.65 -3.35 3.31
N VAL A 130 -21.61 -2.69 2.17
CA VAL A 130 -22.37 -3.06 0.97
C VAL A 130 -21.42 -3.52 -0.15
N THR A 131 -20.23 -3.96 0.22
CA THR A 131 -19.22 -4.46 -0.69
C THR A 131 -19.73 -5.67 -1.47
N SER A 132 -19.58 -5.59 -2.79
CA SER A 132 -19.89 -6.69 -3.71
C SER A 132 -18.66 -6.99 -4.57
N ALA A 133 -18.71 -6.77 -5.88
CA ALA A 133 -17.54 -6.84 -6.75
C ALA A 133 -16.54 -5.71 -6.47
N ASN A 134 -17.02 -4.56 -6.01
CA ASN A 134 -16.21 -3.41 -5.61
C ASN A 134 -16.41 -3.10 -4.13
N VAL A 135 -15.38 -2.58 -3.49
CA VAL A 135 -15.46 -2.13 -2.10
C VAL A 135 -16.40 -0.95 -1.99
N GLU A 136 -17.35 -1.05 -1.07
CA GLU A 136 -18.30 0.02 -0.77
C GLU A 136 -18.71 -0.05 0.71
N ILE A 137 -18.29 0.94 1.48
CA ILE A 137 -18.62 1.07 2.90
C ILE A 137 -19.37 2.39 3.08
N LEU A 138 -20.59 2.33 3.58
CA LEU A 138 -21.41 3.50 3.86
C LEU A 138 -21.24 3.92 5.32
N VAL A 139 -20.92 5.20 5.54
CA VAL A 139 -20.84 5.81 6.86
C VAL A 139 -21.98 6.82 7.00
N HIS A 140 -23.01 6.47 7.76
CA HIS A 140 -24.15 7.33 8.01
C HIS A 140 -23.83 8.28 9.16
N LEU A 141 -23.88 9.59 8.88
CA LEU A 141 -23.53 10.63 9.84
C LEU A 141 -24.62 10.84 10.89
N ALA A 142 -24.20 11.25 12.08
CA ALA A 142 -25.14 11.70 13.11
C ALA A 142 -25.81 13.02 12.70
N PRO A 143 -27.06 13.28 13.12
CA PRO A 143 -27.76 14.53 12.83
C PRO A 143 -26.94 15.74 13.28
N GLY A 144 -26.90 16.80 12.44
CA GLY A 144 -26.18 18.03 12.73
C GLY A 144 -24.66 17.95 12.60
N THR A 145 -24.12 16.86 12.06
CA THR A 145 -22.67 16.67 11.85
C THR A 145 -22.26 17.11 10.45
N SER A 146 -21.17 17.87 10.36
CA SER A 146 -20.58 18.24 9.08
C SER A 146 -19.90 17.06 8.42
N SER A 147 -20.19 16.80 7.14
CA SER A 147 -19.54 15.75 6.36
C SER A 147 -18.04 15.96 6.21
N ASP A 148 -17.59 17.21 6.01
CA ASP A 148 -16.17 17.52 5.88
C ASP A 148 -15.39 17.24 7.16
N LYS A 149 -15.91 17.68 8.31
CA LYS A 149 -15.29 17.42 9.62
C LYS A 149 -15.27 15.93 9.96
N THR A 150 -16.28 15.18 9.56
CA THR A 150 -16.32 13.72 9.76
C THR A 150 -15.32 13.02 8.85
N MET A 151 -15.14 13.48 7.61
CA MET A 151 -14.12 12.95 6.70
C MET A 151 -12.71 13.16 7.28
N ASP A 152 -12.42 14.36 7.78
CA ASP A 152 -11.15 14.64 8.45
C ASP A 152 -10.96 13.77 9.70
N ALA A 153 -12.01 13.56 10.49
CA ALA A 153 -11.98 12.68 11.65
C ALA A 153 -11.75 11.21 11.29
N LEU A 154 -12.30 10.72 10.18
CA LEU A 154 -12.04 9.38 9.65
C LEU A 154 -10.55 9.19 9.32
N TYR A 155 -9.92 10.16 8.67
CA TYR A 155 -8.49 10.10 8.40
C TYR A 155 -7.63 10.21 9.66
N ALA A 156 -8.03 11.02 10.63
CA ALA A 156 -7.24 11.27 11.85
C ALA A 156 -7.35 10.15 12.89
N PHE A 157 -8.50 9.50 13.04
CA PHE A 157 -8.82 8.62 14.15
C PHE A 157 -9.14 7.17 13.77
N SER A 158 -9.12 6.84 12.50
CA SER A 158 -9.33 5.46 12.02
C SER A 158 -8.25 5.04 11.03
N ASP A 159 -8.30 3.78 10.60
CA ASP A 159 -7.37 3.23 9.59
C ASP A 159 -7.68 3.70 8.15
N CYS A 160 -8.51 4.74 7.99
CA CYS A 160 -8.69 5.40 6.69
C CYS A 160 -7.42 6.12 6.21
N GLU A 161 -6.50 6.45 7.10
CA GLU A 161 -5.13 6.87 6.80
C GLU A 161 -4.17 5.98 7.59
N ILE A 162 -3.21 5.37 6.90
CA ILE A 162 -2.16 4.56 7.52
C ILE A 162 -0.80 4.99 7.03
N ASN A 163 0.22 4.74 7.85
CA ASN A 163 1.61 4.90 7.47
C ASN A 163 2.21 3.52 7.17
N ILE A 164 2.90 3.42 6.04
CA ILE A 164 3.65 2.22 5.67
C ILE A 164 5.13 2.60 5.62
N SER A 165 5.97 1.85 6.33
CA SER A 165 7.41 2.04 6.31
C SER A 165 8.03 0.96 5.43
N PRO A 166 8.53 1.30 4.24
CA PRO A 166 9.22 0.35 3.38
C PRO A 166 10.60 0.01 3.95
N ASN A 167 11.12 -1.11 3.55
CA ASN A 167 12.50 -1.53 3.81
C ASN A 167 12.92 -2.49 2.72
N CYS A 168 13.51 -1.94 1.66
CA CYS A 168 13.97 -2.73 0.53
C CYS A 168 15.27 -3.45 0.89
N CYS A 169 15.15 -4.68 1.36
CA CYS A 169 16.24 -5.58 1.63
C CYS A 169 16.15 -6.77 0.69
N VAL A 170 17.16 -6.96 -0.13
CA VAL A 170 17.26 -8.05 -1.12
C VAL A 170 18.51 -8.88 -0.88
N ILE A 171 18.57 -10.06 -1.49
CA ILE A 171 19.76 -10.89 -1.46
C ILE A 171 20.50 -10.73 -2.79
N GLU A 172 21.73 -10.26 -2.73
CA GLU A 172 22.66 -10.15 -3.85
C GLU A 172 23.96 -10.87 -3.48
N ASP A 173 24.45 -11.73 -4.34
CA ASP A 173 25.64 -12.58 -4.09
C ASP A 173 25.61 -13.30 -2.74
N ASN A 174 24.48 -13.88 -2.39
CA ASN A 174 24.22 -14.56 -1.11
C ASN A 174 24.35 -13.69 0.15
N LYS A 175 24.27 -12.37 0.00
CA LYS A 175 24.33 -11.42 1.12
C LYS A 175 23.09 -10.51 1.12
N PRO A 176 22.60 -10.12 2.31
CA PRO A 176 21.55 -9.13 2.39
C PRO A 176 22.09 -7.76 2.00
N CYS A 177 21.40 -7.12 1.06
CA CYS A 177 21.71 -5.77 0.59
C CYS A 177 20.50 -4.86 0.77
N PHE A 178 20.73 -3.65 1.29
CA PHE A 178 19.73 -2.61 1.41
C PHE A 178 19.87 -1.67 0.22
N LEU A 179 18.96 -1.82 -0.75
CA LEU A 179 18.98 -1.06 -2.00
C LEU A 179 17.80 -0.09 -2.05
N THR A 180 17.91 0.92 -2.91
CA THR A 180 16.73 1.71 -3.29
C THR A 180 15.88 0.89 -4.26
N VAL A 181 14.60 1.23 -4.37
CA VAL A 181 13.72 0.62 -5.38
C VAL A 181 14.24 0.89 -6.79
N SER A 182 14.76 2.08 -7.04
CA SER A 182 15.39 2.43 -8.32
C SER A 182 16.61 1.54 -8.64
N ASP A 183 17.43 1.21 -7.65
CA ASP A 183 18.57 0.31 -7.84
C ASP A 183 18.12 -1.13 -8.12
N VAL A 184 17.08 -1.61 -7.45
CA VAL A 184 16.48 -2.93 -7.72
C VAL A 184 15.97 -3.01 -9.17
N LEU A 185 15.35 -1.94 -9.68
CA LEU A 185 14.96 -1.89 -11.09
C LEU A 185 16.16 -1.99 -12.03
N ARG A 186 17.23 -1.22 -11.78
CA ARG A 186 18.47 -1.24 -12.57
C ARG A 186 19.05 -2.65 -12.62
N HIS A 187 19.27 -3.28 -11.48
CA HIS A 187 19.80 -4.64 -11.38
C HIS A 187 18.90 -5.72 -12.05
N SER A 188 17.61 -5.43 -12.20
CA SER A 188 16.68 -6.35 -12.87
C SER A 188 16.68 -6.18 -14.40
N VAL A 189 17.16 -5.05 -14.90
CA VAL A 189 17.16 -4.71 -16.33
C VAL A 189 18.53 -4.93 -16.97
N ASP A 190 19.63 -4.84 -16.20
CA ASP A 190 20.99 -5.18 -16.63
C ASP A 190 21.15 -6.70 -16.87
#